data_23bf5186afa3b33e7d586df48139027c
#
_entry.id   23bf5186afa3b33e7d586df48139027c
#
_cell.length_a   1.000
_cell.length_b   1.000
_cell.length_c   1.000
_cell.angle_alpha   90.00
_cell.angle_beta   90.00
_cell.angle_gamma   90.00
#
_symmetry.space_group_name_H-M   'P 1'
#
loop_
_entity.id
_entity.type
_entity.pdbx_description
1 polymer ?
#
loop_
_entity_poly.entity_id
_entity_poly.type
_entity_poly.pdbx_seq_one_letter_code
_entity_poly.pdbx_strand_id
1 'polypeptide(L)'
;MSEQAPQTRWAQLTGGVGGSDYAARFEALAATGQDVHGEAAFCAALVPAPARVLDAGCGTGRVAIRLHDLGYDCVGVEVDESMLSVAVATETASSRPDWVLADLSTLDLDQHGIPGGFDVCVAAGNVIPLLAEGTLVRTVAALTATLRPGGLLVTGFGLDSAHLPGTCPVTSLAAYDSVCEVAGLELLVRHGTWQGTAFVEDQGYAVSVHRRSRS
;
A
#
# COMPACT_ATOMS: atom_id res chain seq x y z
N MET A 1 26.93 1.22 17.25
CA MET A 1 26.88 1.39 15.79
C MET A 1 25.41 1.21 15.43
N SER A 2 24.71 2.30 15.11
CA SER A 2 23.32 2.18 14.61
C SER A 2 23.38 1.56 13.22
N GLU A 3 22.90 0.35 13.11
CA GLU A 3 22.69 -0.33 11.83
C GLU A 3 21.68 0.53 11.03
N GLN A 4 22.16 1.13 9.95
CA GLN A 4 21.34 1.98 9.09
C GLN A 4 20.29 1.06 8.43
N ALA A 5 19.00 1.37 8.55
CA ALA A 5 17.94 0.58 7.92
C ALA A 5 18.25 0.38 6.42
N PRO A 6 18.04 -0.81 5.87
CA PRO A 6 18.33 -1.08 4.46
C PRO A 6 17.46 -0.19 3.57
N GLN A 7 18.09 0.44 2.57
CA GLN A 7 17.43 1.36 1.65
C GLN A 7 16.39 0.61 0.81
N THR A 8 15.18 1.17 0.70
CA THR A 8 14.12 0.62 -0.17
C THR A 8 14.52 0.65 -1.64
N ARG A 9 13.99 -0.26 -2.46
CA ARG A 9 14.20 -0.23 -3.90
C ARG A 9 13.60 1.03 -4.54
N TRP A 10 12.52 1.55 -3.97
CA TRP A 10 11.99 2.86 -4.35
C TRP A 10 13.05 3.96 -4.25
N ALA A 11 13.69 4.09 -3.08
CA ALA A 11 14.74 5.07 -2.88
C ALA A 11 15.98 4.84 -3.79
N GLN A 12 16.31 3.59 -4.12
CA GLN A 12 17.37 3.27 -5.08
C GLN A 12 17.04 3.71 -6.50
N LEU A 13 15.77 3.60 -6.91
CA LEU A 13 15.30 3.98 -8.25
C LEU A 13 15.13 5.49 -8.42
N THR A 14 14.71 6.21 -7.38
CA THR A 14 14.32 7.62 -7.46
C THR A 14 15.31 8.57 -6.79
N GLY A 15 16.24 8.04 -5.99
CA GLY A 15 17.10 8.87 -5.15
C GLY A 15 16.37 9.57 -4.00
N GLY A 16 15.10 9.18 -3.72
CA GLY A 16 14.27 9.79 -2.66
C GLY A 16 13.74 11.20 -3.00
N VAL A 17 13.63 11.54 -4.30
CA VAL A 17 13.17 12.87 -4.75
C VAL A 17 12.10 12.77 -5.86
N GLY A 18 11.40 11.65 -5.93
CA GLY A 18 10.44 11.37 -7.01
C GLY A 18 9.01 11.88 -6.82
N GLY A 19 8.70 12.58 -5.70
CA GLY A 19 7.32 12.91 -5.32
C GLY A 19 6.58 13.79 -6.34
N SER A 20 7.18 14.88 -6.80
CA SER A 20 6.55 15.79 -7.77
C SER A 20 6.34 15.13 -9.15
N ASP A 21 7.31 14.36 -9.63
CA ASP A 21 7.21 13.70 -10.93
C ASP A 21 6.15 12.60 -10.91
N TYR A 22 6.06 11.88 -9.79
CA TYR A 22 5.02 10.86 -9.58
C TYR A 22 3.62 11.49 -9.56
N ALA A 23 3.43 12.60 -8.83
CA ALA A 23 2.17 13.33 -8.79
C ALA A 23 1.77 13.83 -10.18
N ALA A 24 2.69 14.50 -10.90
CA ALA A 24 2.45 15.02 -12.25
C ALA A 24 2.03 13.91 -13.24
N ARG A 25 2.58 12.69 -13.08
CA ARG A 25 2.17 11.54 -13.89
C ARG A 25 0.70 11.17 -13.67
N PHE A 26 0.23 11.12 -12.43
CA PHE A 26 -1.16 10.79 -12.13
C PHE A 26 -2.12 11.91 -12.52
N GLU A 27 -1.72 13.17 -12.37
CA GLU A 27 -2.48 14.32 -12.87
C GLU A 27 -2.65 14.25 -14.39
N ALA A 28 -1.58 13.92 -15.11
CA ALA A 28 -1.65 13.74 -16.57
C ALA A 28 -2.58 12.59 -16.96
N LEU A 29 -2.57 11.45 -16.23
CA LEU A 29 -3.49 10.33 -16.47
C LEU A 29 -4.95 10.75 -16.21
N ALA A 30 -5.22 11.44 -15.10
CA ALA A 30 -6.55 11.95 -14.79
C ALA A 30 -7.05 12.94 -15.86
N ALA A 31 -6.18 13.81 -16.37
CA ALA A 31 -6.52 14.76 -17.45
C ALA A 31 -6.92 14.07 -18.75
N THR A 32 -6.49 12.82 -18.99
CA THR A 32 -6.95 11.99 -20.13
C THR A 32 -8.29 11.30 -19.89
N GLY A 33 -8.92 11.48 -18.72
CA GLY A 33 -10.15 10.82 -18.35
C GLY A 33 -9.96 9.38 -17.83
N GLN A 34 -8.73 8.95 -17.55
CA GLN A 34 -8.47 7.65 -16.93
C GLN A 34 -8.89 7.68 -15.46
N ASP A 35 -9.50 6.58 -14.99
CA ASP A 35 -9.78 6.40 -13.57
C ASP A 35 -8.47 6.18 -12.81
N VAL A 36 -8.14 7.13 -11.95
CA VAL A 36 -6.96 7.09 -11.07
C VAL A 36 -7.32 6.71 -9.62
N HIS A 37 -8.56 6.28 -9.36
CA HIS A 37 -9.10 5.98 -8.03
C HIS A 37 -9.54 4.53 -7.88
N GLY A 38 -9.19 3.64 -8.81
CA GLY A 38 -9.60 2.24 -8.80
C GLY A 38 -9.24 1.52 -7.50
N GLU A 39 -8.08 1.80 -6.89
CA GLU A 39 -7.65 1.21 -5.63
C GLU A 39 -8.55 1.61 -4.45
N ALA A 40 -8.89 2.90 -4.37
CA ALA A 40 -9.80 3.40 -3.35
C ALA A 40 -11.22 2.83 -3.53
N ALA A 41 -11.72 2.78 -4.76
CA ALA A 41 -13.01 2.18 -5.07
C ALA A 41 -13.05 0.69 -4.72
N PHE A 42 -11.97 -0.05 -5.01
CA PHE A 42 -11.83 -1.46 -4.63
C PHE A 42 -11.91 -1.65 -3.11
N CYS A 43 -11.15 -0.88 -2.33
CA CYS A 43 -11.18 -0.94 -0.86
C CYS A 43 -12.58 -0.59 -0.32
N ALA A 44 -13.23 0.43 -0.87
CA ALA A 44 -14.59 0.84 -0.48
C ALA A 44 -15.65 -0.24 -0.77
N ALA A 45 -15.43 -1.10 -1.78
CA ALA A 45 -16.31 -2.23 -2.05
C ALA A 45 -16.13 -3.41 -1.09
N LEU A 46 -14.97 -3.51 -0.40
CA LEU A 46 -14.70 -4.59 0.57
C LEU A 46 -15.33 -4.32 1.93
N VAL A 47 -15.31 -3.07 2.40
CA VAL A 47 -15.84 -2.67 3.70
C VAL A 47 -16.60 -1.35 3.58
N PRO A 48 -17.81 -1.23 4.20
CA PRO A 48 -18.55 0.02 4.16
C PRO A 48 -17.93 1.09 5.08
N ALA A 49 -18.08 2.36 4.72
CA ALA A 49 -17.79 3.47 5.64
C ALA A 49 -18.83 3.52 6.79
N PRO A 50 -18.46 4.02 7.99
CA PRO A 50 -17.10 4.37 8.37
C PRO A 50 -16.27 3.12 8.70
N ALA A 51 -15.05 3.07 8.21
CA ALA A 51 -14.07 2.04 8.56
C ALA A 51 -12.68 2.67 8.62
N ARG A 52 -11.75 2.04 9.34
CA ARG A 52 -10.37 2.51 9.46
C ARG A 52 -9.48 1.87 8.40
N VAL A 53 -8.78 2.68 7.64
CA VAL A 53 -7.92 2.23 6.54
C VAL A 53 -6.49 2.73 6.72
N LEU A 54 -5.53 1.81 6.64
CA LEU A 54 -4.11 2.11 6.55
C LEU A 54 -3.68 2.02 5.08
N ASP A 55 -3.21 3.12 4.50
CA ASP A 55 -2.58 3.17 3.18
C ASP A 55 -1.06 3.03 3.36
N ALA A 56 -0.56 1.81 3.17
CA ALA A 56 0.82 1.43 3.41
C ALA A 56 1.67 1.63 2.14
N GLY A 57 2.63 2.56 2.20
CA GLY A 57 3.33 3.08 1.03
C GLY A 57 2.42 4.02 0.23
N CYS A 58 1.82 4.99 0.93
CA CYS A 58 0.76 5.84 0.38
C CYS A 58 1.23 6.78 -0.74
N GLY A 59 2.55 6.94 -0.90
CA GLY A 59 3.12 7.84 -1.89
C GLY A 59 2.62 9.28 -1.70
N THR A 60 2.05 9.85 -2.76
CA THR A 60 1.45 11.19 -2.76
C THR A 60 0.02 11.23 -2.18
N GLY A 61 -0.40 10.20 -1.45
CA GLY A 61 -1.66 10.16 -0.69
C GLY A 61 -2.93 9.91 -1.50
N ARG A 62 -2.83 9.58 -2.79
CA ARG A 62 -3.97 9.49 -3.71
C ARG A 62 -5.08 8.54 -3.22
N VAL A 63 -4.72 7.38 -2.65
CA VAL A 63 -5.68 6.39 -2.15
C VAL A 63 -6.27 6.85 -0.82
N ALA A 64 -5.43 7.25 0.14
CA ALA A 64 -5.87 7.70 1.46
C ALA A 64 -6.78 8.94 1.38
N ILE A 65 -6.42 9.95 0.57
CA ILE A 65 -7.24 11.17 0.37
C ILE A 65 -8.60 10.78 -0.20
N ARG A 66 -8.63 9.95 -1.26
CA ARG A 66 -9.88 9.54 -1.88
C ARG A 66 -10.78 8.74 -0.93
N LEU A 67 -10.23 7.83 -0.12
CA LEU A 67 -10.99 7.09 0.89
C LEU A 67 -11.50 8.02 1.99
N HIS A 68 -10.68 8.97 2.43
CA HIS A 68 -11.11 9.95 3.43
C HIS A 68 -12.29 10.79 2.92
N ASP A 69 -12.28 11.24 1.65
CA ASP A 69 -13.41 11.92 1.00
C ASP A 69 -14.68 11.06 0.97
N LEU A 70 -14.53 9.74 0.97
CA LEU A 70 -15.64 8.77 1.02
C LEU A 70 -16.11 8.46 2.46
N GLY A 71 -15.53 9.11 3.48
CA GLY A 71 -15.94 8.97 4.88
C GLY A 71 -15.22 7.89 5.66
N TYR A 72 -14.04 7.44 5.20
CA TYR A 72 -13.18 6.52 5.95
C TYR A 72 -12.22 7.27 6.88
N ASP A 73 -11.85 6.64 8.00
CA ASP A 73 -10.76 7.10 8.87
C ASP A 73 -9.43 6.55 8.30
N CYS A 74 -8.62 7.43 7.71
CA CYS A 74 -7.46 7.05 6.92
C CYS A 74 -6.14 7.49 7.56
N VAL A 75 -5.18 6.57 7.56
CA VAL A 75 -3.77 6.83 7.89
C VAL A 75 -2.92 6.45 6.69
N GLY A 76 -2.07 7.36 6.21
CA GLY A 76 -1.07 7.09 5.17
C GLY A 76 0.32 6.97 5.77
N VAL A 77 1.04 5.90 5.40
CA VAL A 77 2.44 5.69 5.81
C VAL A 77 3.32 5.69 4.58
N GLU A 78 4.38 6.50 4.59
CA GLU A 78 5.34 6.59 3.49
C GLU A 78 6.76 6.73 4.04
N VAL A 79 7.75 6.18 3.34
CA VAL A 79 9.17 6.26 3.70
C VAL A 79 9.88 7.42 2.99
N ASP A 80 9.35 7.88 1.86
CA ASP A 80 9.90 8.97 1.06
C ASP A 80 9.25 10.30 1.47
N GLU A 81 10.03 11.15 2.14
CA GLU A 81 9.59 12.48 2.59
C GLU A 81 9.11 13.37 1.44
N SER A 82 9.71 13.23 0.24
CA SER A 82 9.29 14.01 -0.93
C SER A 82 7.89 13.64 -1.41
N MET A 83 7.54 12.35 -1.34
CA MET A 83 6.20 11.85 -1.64
C MET A 83 5.19 12.33 -0.60
N LEU A 84 5.52 12.16 0.68
CA LEU A 84 4.65 12.54 1.79
C LEU A 84 4.39 14.06 1.82
N SER A 85 5.40 14.87 1.49
CA SER A 85 5.24 16.33 1.37
C SER A 85 4.20 16.71 0.31
N VAL A 86 4.11 15.97 -0.81
CA VAL A 86 3.06 16.18 -1.81
C VAL A 86 1.70 15.77 -1.25
N ALA A 87 1.59 14.65 -0.53
CA ALA A 87 0.35 14.21 0.10
C ALA A 87 -0.21 15.29 1.04
N VAL A 88 0.62 15.83 1.92
CA VAL A 88 0.26 16.93 2.83
C VAL A 88 -0.16 18.19 2.07
N ALA A 89 0.55 18.55 1.00
CA ALA A 89 0.24 19.73 0.19
C ALA A 89 -1.07 19.59 -0.61
N THR A 90 -1.51 18.35 -0.87
CA THR A 90 -2.74 18.05 -1.62
C THR A 90 -3.99 18.00 -0.72
N GLU A 91 -3.82 18.04 0.61
CA GLU A 91 -4.94 18.07 1.55
C GLU A 91 -5.90 19.24 1.29
N THR A 92 -7.16 18.99 1.59
CA THR A 92 -8.19 20.03 1.64
C THR A 92 -8.71 20.19 3.07
N ALA A 93 -9.51 21.22 3.34
CA ALA A 93 -10.12 21.40 4.66
C ALA A 93 -11.04 20.24 5.07
N SER A 94 -11.57 19.49 4.09
CA SER A 94 -12.48 18.35 4.28
C SER A 94 -11.79 16.99 4.16
N SER A 95 -10.55 16.94 3.66
CA SER A 95 -9.83 15.68 3.43
C SER A 95 -8.44 15.74 4.06
N ARG A 96 -8.31 15.22 5.27
CA ARG A 96 -7.11 15.25 6.09
C ARG A 96 -6.85 13.89 6.74
N PRO A 97 -6.31 12.93 5.97
CA PRO A 97 -5.77 11.71 6.56
C PRO A 97 -4.64 12.02 7.55
N ASP A 98 -4.40 11.14 8.50
CA ASP A 98 -3.18 11.18 9.29
C ASP A 98 -1.99 10.67 8.47
N TRP A 99 -0.85 11.36 8.54
CA TRP A 99 0.34 11.01 7.78
C TRP A 99 1.50 10.61 8.68
N VAL A 100 2.18 9.53 8.33
CA VAL A 100 3.33 8.98 9.06
C VAL A 100 4.52 8.79 8.12
N LEU A 101 5.64 9.42 8.44
CA LEU A 101 6.92 9.16 7.77
C LEU A 101 7.59 7.99 8.45
N ALA A 102 7.52 6.79 7.86
CA ALA A 102 8.10 5.58 8.44
C ALA A 102 8.39 4.50 7.38
N ASP A 103 9.36 3.64 7.68
CA ASP A 103 9.61 2.40 6.92
C ASP A 103 8.63 1.31 7.37
N LEU A 104 7.89 0.73 6.43
CA LEU A 104 6.90 -0.33 6.69
C LEU A 104 7.50 -1.57 7.35
N SER A 105 8.79 -1.83 7.16
CA SER A 105 9.48 -2.99 7.73
C SER A 105 9.78 -2.85 9.23
N THR A 106 9.69 -1.64 9.76
CA THR A 106 9.89 -1.30 11.17
C THR A 106 8.72 -0.52 11.73
N LEU A 107 7.57 -0.56 11.05
CA LEU A 107 6.40 0.22 11.42
C LEU A 107 5.88 -0.14 12.81
N ASP A 108 5.79 0.88 13.65
CA ASP A 108 5.16 0.84 14.96
C ASP A 108 4.30 2.12 15.10
N LEU A 109 3.01 2.00 14.83
CA LEU A 109 2.09 3.12 14.85
C LEU A 109 1.87 3.70 16.25
N ASP A 110 2.06 2.90 17.30
CA ASP A 110 1.92 3.37 18.69
C ASP A 110 2.97 4.44 19.02
N GLN A 111 4.17 4.36 18.43
CA GLN A 111 5.20 5.42 18.55
C GLN A 111 4.77 6.75 17.92
N HIS A 112 3.81 6.73 17.02
CA HIS A 112 3.21 7.92 16.38
C HIS A 112 1.88 8.32 17.04
N GLY A 113 1.46 7.65 18.13
CA GLY A 113 0.20 7.93 18.82
C GLY A 113 -1.03 7.44 18.04
N ILE A 114 -0.86 6.58 17.05
CA ILE A 114 -1.93 6.05 16.19
C ILE A 114 -2.24 4.62 16.63
N PRO A 115 -3.42 4.36 17.20
CA PRO A 115 -3.79 3.02 17.62
C PRO A 115 -3.98 2.10 16.41
N GLY A 116 -3.59 0.84 16.55
CA GLY A 116 -3.91 -0.22 15.59
C GLY A 116 -5.42 -0.51 15.48
N GLY A 117 -5.77 -1.64 14.89
CA GLY A 117 -7.16 -2.07 14.76
C GLY A 117 -7.82 -1.61 13.44
N PHE A 118 -7.05 -1.52 12.37
CA PHE A 118 -7.54 -1.18 11.04
C PHE A 118 -8.43 -2.29 10.46
N ASP A 119 -9.48 -1.88 9.77
CA ASP A 119 -10.36 -2.78 9.00
C ASP A 119 -9.69 -3.25 7.72
N VAL A 120 -8.95 -2.35 7.07
CA VAL A 120 -8.19 -2.60 5.84
C VAL A 120 -6.81 -1.97 5.97
N CYS A 121 -5.79 -2.72 5.55
CA CYS A 121 -4.49 -2.21 5.20
C CYS A 121 -4.32 -2.41 3.69
N VAL A 122 -4.11 -1.35 2.94
CA VAL A 122 -3.87 -1.41 1.49
C VAL A 122 -2.42 -1.05 1.16
N ALA A 123 -1.76 -1.88 0.33
CA ALA A 123 -0.44 -1.61 -0.23
C ALA A 123 -0.53 -1.68 -1.76
N ALA A 124 -0.81 -0.54 -2.37
CA ALA A 124 -1.04 -0.39 -3.81
C ALA A 124 0.21 0.12 -4.55
N GLY A 125 0.23 -0.01 -5.86
CA GLY A 125 1.27 0.61 -6.69
C GLY A 125 2.66 -0.02 -6.56
N ASN A 126 2.75 -1.34 -6.48
CA ASN A 126 4.00 -2.08 -6.40
C ASN A 126 4.79 -1.92 -5.07
N VAL A 127 4.14 -1.54 -3.96
CA VAL A 127 4.82 -1.40 -2.66
C VAL A 127 5.61 -2.67 -2.30
N ILE A 128 5.01 -3.85 -2.46
CA ILE A 128 5.64 -5.14 -2.10
C ILE A 128 6.98 -5.37 -2.83
N PRO A 129 7.10 -5.30 -4.16
CA PRO A 129 8.39 -5.45 -4.84
C PRO A 129 9.36 -4.29 -4.60
N LEU A 130 8.87 -3.11 -4.20
CA LEU A 130 9.69 -1.92 -3.92
C LEU A 130 10.26 -1.86 -2.50
N LEU A 131 9.92 -2.80 -1.63
CA LEU A 131 10.52 -2.93 -0.30
C LEU A 131 12.04 -3.10 -0.36
N ALA A 132 12.73 -2.77 0.72
CA ALA A 132 14.15 -3.07 0.84
C ALA A 132 14.38 -4.59 0.80
N GLU A 133 15.53 -5.02 0.28
CA GLU A 133 15.88 -6.43 0.19
C GLU A 133 15.82 -7.10 1.57
N GLY A 134 15.27 -8.32 1.63
CA GLY A 134 15.16 -9.12 2.85
C GLY A 134 14.13 -8.62 3.86
N THR A 135 13.32 -7.59 3.55
CA THR A 135 12.38 -7.01 4.53
C THR A 135 10.94 -7.52 4.40
N LEU A 136 10.61 -8.29 3.37
CA LEU A 136 9.24 -8.72 3.08
C LEU A 136 8.55 -9.38 4.29
N VAL A 137 9.22 -10.33 4.95
CA VAL A 137 8.64 -11.07 6.09
C VAL A 137 8.27 -10.13 7.23
N ARG A 138 9.19 -9.26 7.65
CA ARG A 138 8.94 -8.31 8.74
C ARG A 138 7.93 -7.24 8.35
N THR A 139 7.90 -6.80 7.08
CA THR A 139 6.91 -5.85 6.59
C THR A 139 5.51 -6.45 6.65
N VAL A 140 5.30 -7.65 6.10
CA VAL A 140 3.98 -8.30 6.16
C VAL A 140 3.55 -8.54 7.62
N ALA A 141 4.47 -8.94 8.51
CA ALA A 141 4.17 -9.09 9.92
C ALA A 141 3.75 -7.76 10.58
N ALA A 142 4.48 -6.68 10.30
CA ALA A 142 4.15 -5.34 10.82
C ALA A 142 2.78 -4.86 10.32
N LEU A 143 2.50 -4.98 9.01
CA LEU A 143 1.19 -4.63 8.44
C LEU A 143 0.06 -5.49 9.03
N THR A 144 0.29 -6.79 9.22
CA THR A 144 -0.68 -7.68 9.85
C THR A 144 -0.98 -7.26 11.29
N ALA A 145 0.03 -6.82 12.04
CA ALA A 145 -0.14 -6.37 13.43
C ALA A 145 -1.03 -5.13 13.54
N THR A 146 -1.05 -4.24 12.53
CA THR A 146 -1.94 -3.07 12.53
C THR A 146 -3.41 -3.40 12.34
N LEU A 147 -3.73 -4.53 11.71
CA LEU A 147 -5.11 -4.95 11.44
C LEU A 147 -5.82 -5.43 12.71
N ARG A 148 -7.12 -5.19 12.82
CA ARG A 148 -7.94 -5.92 13.81
C ARG A 148 -8.09 -7.41 13.44
N PRO A 149 -8.46 -8.29 14.38
CA PRO A 149 -8.84 -9.67 14.04
C PRO A 149 -9.96 -9.68 12.98
N GLY A 150 -9.75 -10.40 11.88
CA GLY A 150 -10.64 -10.42 10.73
C GLY A 150 -10.50 -9.24 9.77
N GLY A 151 -9.58 -8.29 10.02
CA GLY A 151 -9.24 -7.21 9.09
C GLY A 151 -8.54 -7.71 7.83
N LEU A 152 -8.50 -6.90 6.79
CA LEU A 152 -8.04 -7.27 5.45
C LEU A 152 -6.70 -6.61 5.10
N LEU A 153 -5.75 -7.39 4.61
CA LEU A 153 -4.58 -6.89 3.88
C LEU A 153 -4.86 -6.99 2.39
N VAL A 154 -4.85 -5.86 1.70
CA VAL A 154 -5.05 -5.76 0.25
C VAL A 154 -3.76 -5.31 -0.41
N THR A 155 -3.22 -6.10 -1.33
CA THR A 155 -1.97 -5.75 -2.02
C THR A 155 -2.12 -5.87 -3.52
N GLY A 156 -1.56 -4.90 -4.27
CA GLY A 156 -1.54 -4.95 -5.72
C GLY A 156 -0.14 -4.71 -6.28
N PHE A 157 0.39 -5.68 -7.05
CA PHE A 157 1.72 -5.56 -7.61
C PHE A 157 1.94 -6.38 -8.90
N GLY A 158 2.95 -5.95 -9.66
CA GLY A 158 3.40 -6.60 -10.89
C GLY A 158 4.09 -7.94 -10.64
N LEU A 159 3.84 -8.88 -11.53
CA LEU A 159 4.35 -10.25 -11.48
C LEU A 159 5.44 -10.50 -12.53
N ASP A 160 5.71 -9.52 -13.37
CA ASP A 160 6.74 -9.57 -14.40
C ASP A 160 7.42 -8.20 -14.58
N SER A 161 8.48 -8.17 -15.37
CA SER A 161 9.25 -6.94 -15.61
C SER A 161 8.50 -5.85 -16.36
N ALA A 162 7.44 -6.18 -17.10
CA ALA A 162 6.65 -5.19 -17.83
C ALA A 162 5.72 -4.40 -16.88
N HIS A 163 5.37 -4.98 -15.73
CA HIS A 163 4.48 -4.38 -14.74
C HIS A 163 5.24 -3.86 -13.50
N LEU A 164 6.56 -3.95 -13.49
CA LEU A 164 7.42 -3.47 -12.41
C LEU A 164 8.20 -2.22 -12.83
N PRO A 165 8.47 -1.28 -11.91
CA PRO A 165 9.30 -0.13 -12.23
C PRO A 165 10.79 -0.49 -12.36
N GLY A 166 11.45 0.00 -13.41
CA GLY A 166 12.88 -0.13 -13.62
C GLY A 166 13.37 -1.59 -13.63
N THR A 167 14.41 -1.87 -12.85
CA THR A 167 15.01 -3.22 -12.69
C THR A 167 14.55 -3.92 -11.41
N CYS A 168 13.37 -3.58 -10.90
CA CYS A 168 12.83 -4.16 -9.69
C CYS A 168 12.68 -5.69 -9.85
N PRO A 169 13.16 -6.51 -8.91
CA PRO A 169 13.02 -7.96 -9.00
C PRO A 169 11.56 -8.39 -8.80
N VAL A 170 11.19 -9.45 -9.49
CA VAL A 170 9.86 -10.05 -9.37
C VAL A 170 9.71 -10.72 -8.00
N THR A 171 8.62 -10.40 -7.31
CA THR A 171 8.14 -11.14 -6.14
C THR A 171 7.06 -12.12 -6.62
N SER A 172 7.32 -13.43 -6.53
CA SER A 172 6.33 -14.43 -6.93
C SER A 172 5.15 -14.47 -5.96
N LEU A 173 3.96 -14.77 -6.46
CA LEU A 173 2.77 -14.96 -5.62
C LEU A 173 2.97 -16.06 -4.58
N ALA A 174 3.62 -17.17 -4.95
CA ALA A 174 3.88 -18.27 -4.01
C ALA A 174 4.78 -17.83 -2.83
N ALA A 175 5.83 -17.05 -3.10
CA ALA A 175 6.67 -16.51 -2.04
C ALA A 175 5.91 -15.51 -1.16
N TYR A 176 5.11 -14.64 -1.76
CA TYR A 176 4.29 -13.66 -1.03
C TYR A 176 3.23 -14.34 -0.16
N ASP A 177 2.49 -15.31 -0.71
CA ASP A 177 1.44 -16.05 0.00
C ASP A 177 2.01 -16.83 1.19
N SER A 178 3.18 -17.48 1.02
CA SER A 178 3.86 -18.17 2.12
C SER A 178 4.20 -17.23 3.28
N VAL A 179 4.63 -16.01 2.98
CA VAL A 179 4.90 -14.99 4.01
C VAL A 179 3.61 -14.53 4.69
N CYS A 180 2.54 -14.34 3.93
CA CYS A 180 1.22 -14.00 4.47
C CYS A 180 0.69 -15.08 5.41
N GLU A 181 0.79 -16.36 5.02
CA GLU A 181 0.38 -17.49 5.85
C GLU A 181 1.14 -17.53 7.18
N VAL A 182 2.47 -17.37 7.15
CA VAL A 182 3.30 -17.31 8.36
C VAL A 182 2.91 -16.15 9.26
N ALA A 183 2.47 -15.01 8.69
CA ALA A 183 1.98 -13.85 9.44
C ALA A 183 0.54 -14.02 9.96
N GLY A 184 -0.13 -15.16 9.74
CA GLY A 184 -1.51 -15.41 10.18
C GLY A 184 -2.58 -14.80 9.28
N LEU A 185 -2.25 -14.63 7.99
CA LEU A 185 -3.16 -14.14 6.97
C LEU A 185 -3.62 -15.29 6.06
N GLU A 186 -4.92 -15.36 5.79
CA GLU A 186 -5.56 -16.31 4.87
C GLU A 186 -5.91 -15.60 3.56
N LEU A 187 -5.49 -16.15 2.41
CA LEU A 187 -5.92 -15.64 1.11
C LEU A 187 -7.41 -15.90 0.91
N LEU A 188 -8.19 -14.83 0.71
CA LEU A 188 -9.62 -14.91 0.41
C LEU A 188 -9.88 -14.96 -1.09
N VAL A 189 -9.27 -14.05 -1.83
CA VAL A 189 -9.50 -13.90 -3.28
C VAL A 189 -8.32 -13.18 -3.93
N ARG A 190 -8.13 -13.46 -5.22
CA ARG A 190 -7.16 -12.78 -6.08
C ARG A 190 -7.86 -12.27 -7.33
N HIS A 191 -7.56 -11.03 -7.68
CA HIS A 191 -8.04 -10.37 -8.88
C HIS A 191 -6.86 -10.00 -9.79
N GLY A 192 -7.14 -9.81 -11.08
CA GLY A 192 -6.14 -9.37 -12.05
C GLY A 192 -5.96 -7.85 -12.11
N THR A 193 -6.95 -7.11 -11.61
CA THR A 193 -6.96 -5.64 -11.64
C THR A 193 -7.69 -5.08 -10.43
N TRP A 194 -7.51 -3.79 -10.19
CA TRP A 194 -8.25 -3.04 -9.17
C TRP A 194 -9.74 -2.85 -9.50
N GLN A 195 -10.19 -3.17 -10.70
CA GLN A 195 -11.61 -3.23 -11.07
C GLN A 195 -12.26 -4.58 -10.73
N GLY A 196 -11.52 -5.48 -10.07
CA GLY A 196 -12.04 -6.76 -9.60
C GLY A 196 -12.19 -7.84 -10.68
N THR A 197 -11.50 -7.71 -11.82
CA THR A 197 -11.49 -8.78 -12.84
C THR A 197 -10.87 -10.05 -12.26
N ALA A 198 -11.39 -11.22 -12.65
CA ALA A 198 -10.83 -12.49 -12.19
C ALA A 198 -9.34 -12.60 -12.54
N PHE A 199 -8.54 -13.11 -11.59
CA PHE A 199 -7.13 -13.40 -11.85
C PHE A 199 -7.01 -14.61 -12.78
N VAL A 200 -6.13 -14.48 -13.76
CA VAL A 200 -5.75 -15.56 -14.69
C VAL A 200 -4.25 -15.80 -14.55
N GLU A 201 -3.85 -17.07 -14.57
CA GLU A 201 -2.43 -17.45 -14.59
C GLU A 201 -1.73 -16.75 -15.79
N ASP A 202 -0.47 -16.35 -15.61
CA ASP A 202 0.31 -15.58 -16.59
C ASP A 202 -0.15 -14.13 -16.83
N GLN A 203 -1.08 -13.63 -16.05
CA GLN A 203 -1.41 -12.22 -16.02
C GLN A 203 -0.30 -11.45 -15.27
N GLY A 204 0.20 -10.37 -15.86
CA GLY A 204 1.37 -9.63 -15.35
C GLY A 204 1.14 -8.83 -14.07
N TYR A 205 -0.08 -8.85 -13.49
CA TYR A 205 -0.44 -8.10 -12.27
C TYR A 205 -1.45 -8.86 -11.43
N ALA A 206 -1.36 -8.72 -10.11
CA ALA A 206 -2.33 -9.31 -9.19
C ALA A 206 -2.74 -8.34 -8.08
N VAL A 207 -4.02 -8.37 -7.71
CA VAL A 207 -4.57 -7.77 -6.50
C VAL A 207 -5.03 -8.89 -5.59
N SER A 208 -4.38 -9.05 -4.44
CA SER A 208 -4.66 -10.10 -3.48
C SER A 208 -5.34 -9.54 -2.24
N VAL A 209 -6.38 -10.20 -1.77
CA VAL A 209 -7.07 -9.88 -0.52
C VAL A 209 -6.82 -11.02 0.46
N HIS A 210 -6.11 -10.72 1.54
CA HIS A 210 -5.87 -11.65 2.64
C HIS A 210 -6.63 -11.17 3.87
N ARG A 211 -7.06 -12.10 4.72
CA ARG A 211 -7.75 -11.81 5.98
C ARG A 211 -6.90 -12.22 7.17
N ARG A 212 -6.74 -11.33 8.15
CA ARG A 212 -6.12 -11.67 9.42
C ARG A 212 -7.01 -12.67 10.19
N SER A 213 -6.41 -13.75 10.70
CA SER A 213 -7.08 -14.74 11.53
C SER A 213 -7.82 -14.08 12.71
N ARG A 214 -8.94 -14.67 13.14
CA ARG A 214 -9.77 -14.15 14.23
C ARG A 214 -9.33 -14.65 15.61
N SER A 215 -8.36 -15.55 15.63
CA SER A 215 -7.80 -16.14 16.85
C SER A 215 -6.73 -15.25 17.48
#